data_1f0638ba8ae2523ceaa976d38b4b83a6
#
_entry.id   1f0638ba8ae2523ceaa976d38b4b83a6
#
_cell.length_a   1.000
_cell.length_b   1.000
_cell.length_c   1.000
_cell.angle_alpha   90.00
_cell.angle_beta   90.00
_cell.angle_gamma   90.00
#
_symmetry.space_group_name_H-M   'P 1'
#
loop_
_entity.id
_entity.type
_entity.pdbx_description
1 polymer ?
#
loop_
_entity_poly.entity_id
_entity_poly.type
_entity_poly.pdbx_seq_one_letter_code
_entity_poly.pdbx_strand_id
1 'polypeptide(L)'
;MSARVSIGVAAMAILLAACGSSPTSAGGQPSPSATVTATAAANLIVIADYPQSSPETTPIVLHLVRPDGTEANRLTLNAGAMTTTARGARIFVVEHGGVLKALHRDGSVEDLASLGAPDPGVMVVSPDGNTWLWGALDTNGKGIVYAGTTGANPRVVEQSTETGRAVRPYSWTQRGPAIEHGALGIGGYILFYTASGPIDLVDPVSGRVTPVNHTTDCSFSDLAANGMIACFPSANEHTLSLIAGNGRVTSVALPANRFAREGAAYFSPNDDKLIVGGATGAGAGQERFASDLIRTSDGSITPLGLDNVRPANGGWAWLADGSVIVYRPQVAAAGPGVWLVGPSGNVTKLAAAGEPIGVLTG
;
A
#
# COMPACT_ATOMS: atom_id res chain seq x y z
N MET A 1 30.50 -6.90 50.34
CA MET A 1 31.93 -7.02 49.98
C MET A 1 32.10 -6.59 48.54
N SER A 2 32.85 -5.52 48.43
CA SER A 2 33.10 -4.74 47.18
C SER A 2 34.12 -5.47 46.29
N ALA A 3 34.02 -5.26 45.01
CA ALA A 3 35.19 -5.09 44.14
C ALA A 3 34.78 -4.36 42.85
N ARG A 4 35.12 -3.09 42.80
CA ARG A 4 35.17 -2.28 41.54
C ARG A 4 36.53 -2.58 40.89
N VAL A 5 36.52 -2.79 39.58
CA VAL A 5 37.74 -2.69 38.77
C VAL A 5 37.49 -1.68 37.66
N SER A 6 38.24 -0.60 37.75
CA SER A 6 38.40 0.44 36.73
C SER A 6 39.72 0.20 35.99
N ILE A 7 39.72 0.24 34.66
CA ILE A 7 40.92 0.38 33.81
C ILE A 7 40.43 1.23 32.64
N GLY A 8 40.82 2.47 32.32
CA GLY A 8 42.19 3.01 32.27
C GLY A 8 42.43 3.36 30.80
N VAL A 9 42.33 4.66 30.48
CA VAL A 9 42.51 5.34 29.17
C VAL A 9 44.02 5.28 28.81
N ALA A 10 44.35 5.07 27.55
CA ALA A 10 45.60 5.52 26.94
C ALA A 10 45.38 6.01 25.52
N ALA A 11 45.51 7.32 25.38
CA ALA A 11 45.67 8.02 24.12
C ALA A 11 47.14 7.93 23.68
N MET A 12 47.38 7.70 22.41
CA MET A 12 48.71 7.84 21.82
C MET A 12 48.61 8.59 20.49
N ALA A 13 48.99 9.84 20.52
CA ALA A 13 49.22 10.70 19.39
C ALA A 13 50.63 10.47 18.86
N ILE A 14 50.78 10.25 17.56
CA ILE A 14 52.08 10.32 16.88
C ILE A 14 51.97 11.36 15.76
N LEU A 15 52.68 12.47 15.97
CA LEU A 15 53.03 13.48 14.96
C LEU A 15 54.34 13.02 14.29
N LEU A 16 54.35 12.96 12.97
CA LEU A 16 55.58 12.95 12.19
C LEU A 16 55.45 13.96 11.05
N ALA A 17 56.22 15.03 11.20
CA ALA A 17 56.51 15.99 10.14
C ALA A 17 57.68 15.47 9.31
N ALA A 18 57.55 15.53 8.00
CA ALA A 18 58.72 15.43 7.12
C ALA A 18 58.53 16.41 5.97
N CYS A 19 59.41 17.43 5.94
CA CYS A 19 59.62 18.34 4.80
C CYS A 19 60.31 17.61 3.64
N GLY A 20 59.82 17.86 2.42
CA GLY A 20 60.47 17.37 1.19
C GLY A 20 60.04 18.24 0.03
N SER A 21 61.00 18.93 -0.55
CA SER A 21 61.01 19.96 -1.59
C SER A 21 60.34 19.56 -2.92
N SER A 22 59.71 20.54 -3.57
CA SER A 22 59.12 20.53 -4.92
C SER A 22 60.11 20.20 -6.05
N PRO A 23 59.62 19.72 -7.16
CA PRO A 23 59.80 20.41 -8.42
C PRO A 23 58.50 20.77 -9.15
N THR A 24 58.51 21.95 -9.67
CA THR A 24 57.58 22.56 -10.63
C THR A 24 57.40 21.67 -11.85
N SER A 25 56.19 21.30 -12.17
CA SER A 25 55.83 20.76 -13.49
C SER A 25 54.50 21.37 -13.93
N ALA A 26 54.50 21.74 -15.18
CA ALA A 26 53.56 22.51 -15.95
C ALA A 26 52.08 22.07 -15.87
N GLY A 27 51.21 23.04 -16.07
CA GLY A 27 49.79 23.02 -16.11
C GLY A 27 49.14 21.85 -16.88
N GLY A 28 48.37 21.07 -16.15
CA GLY A 28 47.28 20.28 -16.64
C GLY A 28 46.00 20.78 -16.00
N GLN A 29 45.17 21.44 -16.80
CA GLN A 29 43.83 21.87 -16.38
C GLN A 29 43.04 20.63 -15.95
N PRO A 30 42.49 20.54 -14.74
CA PRO A 30 41.68 19.40 -14.36
C PRO A 30 40.43 19.41 -15.25
N SER A 31 40.30 18.37 -16.03
CA SER A 31 39.06 18.03 -16.74
C SER A 31 37.90 18.00 -15.70
N PRO A 32 36.76 18.65 -15.97
CA PRO A 32 35.66 18.58 -15.04
C PRO A 32 35.23 17.10 -14.92
N SER A 33 35.45 16.50 -13.76
CA SER A 33 34.82 15.24 -13.41
C SER A 33 33.32 15.45 -13.54
N ALA A 34 32.75 14.84 -14.55
CA ALA A 34 31.29 14.75 -14.66
C ALA A 34 30.80 14.05 -13.41
N THR A 35 30.26 14.83 -12.49
CA THR A 35 29.48 14.30 -11.38
C THR A 35 28.30 13.60 -12.02
N VAL A 36 28.37 12.29 -12.15
CA VAL A 36 27.20 11.47 -12.48
C VAL A 36 26.27 11.64 -11.29
N THR A 37 25.37 12.61 -11.39
CA THR A 37 24.24 12.70 -10.48
C THR A 37 23.47 11.40 -10.72
N ALA A 38 23.54 10.46 -9.76
CA ALA A 38 22.70 9.28 -9.78
C ALA A 38 21.27 9.78 -9.84
N THR A 39 20.66 9.69 -11.00
CA THR A 39 19.24 9.98 -11.18
C THR A 39 18.52 9.04 -10.25
N ALA A 40 17.87 9.58 -9.22
CA ALA A 40 17.05 8.78 -8.32
C ALA A 40 16.16 7.89 -9.18
N ALA A 41 16.18 6.59 -8.92
CA ALA A 41 15.44 5.65 -9.75
C ALA A 41 13.96 6.06 -9.71
N ALA A 42 13.40 6.38 -10.88
CA ALA A 42 12.03 6.87 -10.98
C ALA A 42 11.06 5.85 -10.39
N ASN A 43 10.04 6.32 -9.68
CA ASN A 43 8.93 5.50 -9.23
C ASN A 43 8.33 4.77 -10.43
N LEU A 44 8.00 3.48 -10.25
CA LEU A 44 7.32 2.68 -11.26
C LEU A 44 5.98 2.23 -10.70
N ILE A 45 4.91 2.52 -11.41
CA ILE A 45 3.58 2.01 -11.11
C ILE A 45 3.50 0.61 -11.68
N VAL A 46 3.12 -0.37 -10.86
CA VAL A 46 2.98 -1.77 -11.28
C VAL A 46 1.52 -2.06 -11.56
N ILE A 47 1.25 -2.47 -12.79
CA ILE A 47 -0.08 -2.79 -13.28
C ILE A 47 -0.11 -4.27 -13.65
N ALA A 48 -0.98 -5.03 -13.00
CA ALA A 48 -1.17 -6.45 -13.27
C ALA A 48 -2.28 -6.64 -14.31
N ASP A 49 -1.97 -7.38 -15.35
CA ASP A 49 -2.97 -7.85 -16.31
C ASP A 49 -3.40 -9.26 -15.89
N TYR A 50 -4.50 -9.31 -15.14
CA TYR A 50 -5.06 -10.57 -14.68
C TYR A 50 -5.79 -11.26 -15.82
N PRO A 51 -5.50 -12.54 -16.08
CA PRO A 51 -6.23 -13.28 -17.09
C PRO A 51 -7.72 -13.42 -16.68
N GLN A 52 -8.61 -13.46 -17.66
CA GLN A 52 -10.03 -13.74 -17.42
C GLN A 52 -10.29 -15.19 -16.95
N SER A 53 -9.35 -16.08 -17.20
CA SER A 53 -9.30 -17.45 -16.66
C SER A 53 -8.65 -17.45 -15.29
N SER A 54 -8.84 -18.51 -14.50
CA SER A 54 -8.27 -18.62 -13.17
C SER A 54 -6.77 -18.30 -13.15
N PRO A 55 -6.30 -17.39 -12.27
CA PRO A 55 -4.88 -17.10 -12.10
C PRO A 55 -4.07 -18.32 -11.62
N GLU A 56 -4.73 -19.37 -11.14
CA GLU A 56 -4.10 -20.64 -10.75
C GLU A 56 -3.44 -21.34 -11.92
N THR A 57 -3.94 -21.15 -13.15
CA THR A 57 -3.50 -21.86 -14.33
C THR A 57 -2.89 -20.98 -15.40
N THR A 58 -2.96 -19.67 -15.25
CA THR A 58 -2.52 -18.71 -16.27
C THR A 58 -1.54 -17.71 -15.68
N PRO A 59 -0.40 -17.46 -16.33
CA PRO A 59 0.55 -16.43 -15.90
C PRO A 59 -0.07 -15.05 -15.86
N ILE A 60 0.37 -14.22 -14.89
CA ILE A 60 -0.01 -12.81 -14.76
C ILE A 60 1.10 -11.96 -15.36
N VAL A 61 0.75 -11.04 -16.26
CA VAL A 61 1.69 -10.08 -16.81
C VAL A 61 1.69 -8.82 -15.95
N LEU A 62 2.89 -8.40 -15.55
CA LEU A 62 3.11 -7.17 -14.80
C LEU A 62 3.77 -6.13 -15.69
N HIS A 63 3.12 -5.00 -15.86
CA HIS A 63 3.65 -3.83 -16.56
C HIS A 63 4.23 -2.86 -15.53
N LEU A 64 5.51 -2.51 -15.67
CA LEU A 64 6.19 -1.52 -14.85
C LEU A 64 6.22 -0.20 -15.63
N VAL A 65 5.37 0.74 -15.23
CA VAL A 65 5.07 1.95 -16.00
C VAL A 65 5.56 3.20 -15.26
N ARG A 66 6.23 4.10 -15.97
CA ARG A 66 6.61 5.40 -15.43
C ARG A 66 5.40 6.33 -15.28
N PRO A 67 5.48 7.37 -14.44
CA PRO A 67 4.40 8.35 -14.29
C PRO A 67 4.03 9.09 -15.60
N ASP A 68 4.91 9.12 -16.58
CA ASP A 68 4.64 9.68 -17.91
C ASP A 68 3.87 8.73 -18.85
N GLY A 69 3.55 7.52 -18.39
CA GLY A 69 2.84 6.49 -19.14
C GLY A 69 3.74 5.59 -19.99
N THR A 70 5.06 5.77 -19.96
CA THR A 70 5.98 4.89 -20.71
C THR A 70 6.24 3.59 -19.94
N GLU A 71 6.08 2.45 -20.62
CA GLU A 71 6.45 1.15 -20.05
C GLU A 71 7.97 1.04 -19.92
N ALA A 72 8.44 0.82 -18.70
CA ALA A 72 9.86 0.69 -18.39
C ALA A 72 10.34 -0.76 -18.48
N ASN A 73 9.48 -1.70 -18.08
CA ASN A 73 9.76 -3.12 -18.09
C ASN A 73 8.47 -3.92 -18.05
N ARG A 74 8.57 -5.20 -18.38
CA ARG A 74 7.48 -6.17 -18.31
C ARG A 74 8.00 -7.45 -17.67
N LEU A 75 7.27 -7.94 -16.69
CA LEU A 75 7.58 -9.17 -15.97
C LEU A 75 6.41 -10.14 -16.12
N THR A 76 6.68 -11.43 -16.00
CA THR A 76 5.64 -12.45 -16.02
C THR A 76 5.73 -13.26 -14.73
N LEU A 77 4.64 -13.33 -13.98
CA LEU A 77 4.51 -14.25 -12.87
C LEU A 77 4.01 -15.59 -13.40
N ASN A 78 4.60 -16.67 -12.90
CA ASN A 78 4.11 -18.00 -13.19
C ASN A 78 2.68 -18.19 -12.68
N ALA A 79 1.97 -19.15 -13.25
CA ALA A 79 0.68 -19.56 -12.73
C ALA A 79 0.79 -20.00 -11.26
N GLY A 80 -0.24 -19.70 -10.48
CA GLY A 80 -0.26 -20.00 -9.03
C GLY A 80 -0.03 -18.82 -8.11
N ALA A 81 0.22 -17.61 -8.64
CA ALA A 81 0.23 -16.39 -7.84
C ALA A 81 -1.18 -16.03 -7.35
N MET A 82 -1.38 -16.03 -6.04
CA MET A 82 -2.69 -15.79 -5.41
C MET A 82 -2.90 -14.33 -5.02
N THR A 83 -1.86 -13.68 -4.53
CA THR A 83 -1.91 -12.28 -4.10
C THR A 83 -0.64 -11.58 -4.53
N THR A 84 -0.78 -10.39 -5.09
CA THR A 84 0.34 -9.56 -5.53
C THR A 84 0.19 -8.14 -5.03
N THR A 85 1.28 -7.56 -4.55
CA THR A 85 1.34 -6.12 -4.22
C THR A 85 2.76 -5.59 -4.43
N ALA A 86 2.89 -4.36 -4.91
CA ALA A 86 4.19 -3.73 -5.14
C ALA A 86 4.45 -2.62 -4.12
N ARG A 87 5.59 -2.69 -3.41
CA ARG A 87 6.00 -1.71 -2.41
C ARG A 87 7.52 -1.62 -2.31
N GLY A 88 8.01 -0.42 -2.05
CA GLY A 88 9.45 -0.19 -1.99
C GLY A 88 10.13 -0.65 -3.27
N ALA A 89 11.17 -1.46 -3.16
CA ALA A 89 11.91 -1.99 -4.32
C ALA A 89 11.39 -3.35 -4.82
N ARG A 90 10.28 -3.88 -4.26
CA ARG A 90 9.84 -5.28 -4.45
C ARG A 90 8.38 -5.40 -4.87
N ILE A 91 8.10 -6.45 -5.61
CA ILE A 91 6.75 -6.95 -5.86
C ILE A 91 6.61 -8.24 -5.03
N PHE A 92 5.73 -8.21 -4.06
CA PHE A 92 5.43 -9.35 -3.19
C PHE A 92 4.42 -10.26 -3.88
N VAL A 93 4.70 -11.55 -3.89
CA VAL A 93 3.86 -12.57 -4.49
C VAL A 93 3.64 -13.67 -3.47
N VAL A 94 2.39 -13.99 -3.21
CA VAL A 94 2.03 -15.18 -2.42
C VAL A 94 1.55 -16.25 -3.37
N GLU A 95 2.19 -17.39 -3.33
CA GLU A 95 1.83 -18.59 -4.09
C GLU A 95 0.98 -19.55 -3.24
N HIS A 96 0.37 -20.53 -3.90
CA HIS A 96 -0.31 -21.63 -3.24
C HIS A 96 0.57 -22.28 -2.15
N GLY A 97 -0.04 -22.64 -1.03
CA GLY A 97 0.67 -23.18 0.12
C GLY A 97 1.31 -22.14 1.00
N GLY A 98 1.04 -20.85 0.76
CA GLY A 98 1.53 -19.74 1.61
C GLY A 98 3.01 -19.48 1.44
N VAL A 99 3.57 -19.69 0.27
CA VAL A 99 4.96 -19.31 -0.04
C VAL A 99 4.99 -17.85 -0.45
N LEU A 100 5.65 -17.02 0.36
CA LEU A 100 5.87 -15.60 0.08
C LEU A 100 7.19 -15.39 -0.64
N LYS A 101 7.13 -14.73 -1.78
CA LYS A 101 8.28 -14.37 -2.62
C LYS A 101 8.33 -12.87 -2.87
N ALA A 102 9.52 -12.35 -3.14
CA ALA A 102 9.72 -11.04 -3.70
C ALA A 102 10.25 -11.14 -5.13
N LEU A 103 9.64 -10.42 -6.03
CA LEU A 103 10.12 -10.22 -7.40
C LEU A 103 10.72 -8.83 -7.51
N HIS A 104 11.93 -8.73 -8.02
CA HIS A 104 12.65 -7.49 -8.21
C HIS A 104 12.43 -6.91 -9.62
N ARG A 105 12.81 -5.64 -9.82
CA ARG A 105 12.67 -4.94 -11.12
C ARG A 105 13.38 -5.61 -12.28
N ASP A 106 14.46 -6.36 -12.01
CA ASP A 106 15.25 -7.11 -12.98
C ASP A 106 14.69 -8.49 -13.28
N GLY A 107 13.60 -8.89 -12.59
CA GLY A 107 12.97 -10.19 -12.72
C GLY A 107 13.57 -11.27 -11.82
N SER A 108 14.58 -10.97 -11.01
CA SER A 108 15.09 -11.91 -10.02
C SER A 108 14.06 -12.17 -8.92
N VAL A 109 14.04 -13.39 -8.39
CA VAL A 109 13.08 -13.85 -7.37
C VAL A 109 13.83 -14.22 -6.10
N GLU A 110 13.30 -13.78 -4.98
CA GLU A 110 13.80 -14.06 -3.63
C GLU A 110 12.68 -14.77 -2.83
N ASP A 111 12.97 -15.92 -2.24
CA ASP A 111 12.07 -16.57 -1.31
C ASP A 111 12.16 -15.88 0.05
N LEU A 112 11.05 -15.30 0.52
CA LEU A 112 11.02 -14.53 1.77
C LEU A 112 10.58 -15.36 2.97
N ALA A 113 9.53 -16.16 2.83
CA ALA A 113 8.97 -16.96 3.92
C ALA A 113 8.07 -18.08 3.42
N SER A 114 7.93 -19.12 4.25
CA SER A 114 6.84 -20.10 4.13
C SER A 114 5.89 -19.89 5.31
N LEU A 115 4.67 -19.51 5.02
CA LEU A 115 3.69 -19.11 6.03
C LEU A 115 2.85 -20.30 6.52
N GLY A 116 2.97 -21.48 5.86
CA GLY A 116 2.30 -22.71 6.25
C GLY A 116 0.76 -22.63 6.21
N ALA A 117 0.21 -21.60 5.63
CA ALA A 117 -1.21 -21.35 5.55
C ALA A 117 -1.77 -21.88 4.23
N PRO A 118 -2.86 -22.66 4.25
CA PRO A 118 -3.29 -23.40 3.09
C PRO A 118 -3.90 -22.57 1.96
N ASP A 119 -4.36 -21.32 2.16
CA ASP A 119 -5.10 -20.61 1.12
C ASP A 119 -5.06 -19.07 1.21
N PRO A 120 -5.47 -18.38 0.11
CA PRO A 120 -5.12 -16.99 -0.09
C PRO A 120 -5.59 -16.13 1.06
N GLY A 121 -4.61 -15.61 1.76
CA GLY A 121 -4.83 -14.62 2.78
C GLY A 121 -4.74 -13.20 2.22
N VAL A 122 -5.01 -12.24 3.07
CA VAL A 122 -4.81 -10.83 2.77
C VAL A 122 -3.42 -10.43 3.21
N MET A 123 -2.69 -9.73 2.33
CA MET A 123 -1.38 -9.19 2.64
C MET A 123 -1.39 -7.67 2.53
N VAL A 124 -0.77 -7.02 3.51
CA VAL A 124 -0.45 -5.60 3.45
C VAL A 124 1.05 -5.41 3.70
N VAL A 125 1.65 -4.46 2.99
CA VAL A 125 3.09 -4.24 3.00
C VAL A 125 3.38 -2.77 3.30
N SER A 126 4.44 -2.53 4.07
CA SER A 126 4.92 -1.18 4.38
C SER A 126 5.32 -0.41 3.11
N PRO A 127 5.22 0.93 3.11
CA PRO A 127 5.59 1.74 1.95
C PRO A 127 7.03 1.52 1.48
N ASP A 128 7.95 1.20 2.39
CA ASP A 128 9.36 0.88 2.10
C ASP A 128 9.58 -0.57 1.64
N GLY A 129 8.56 -1.42 1.71
CA GLY A 129 8.63 -2.83 1.32
C GLY A 129 9.43 -3.71 2.29
N ASN A 130 9.74 -3.26 3.49
CA ASN A 130 10.58 -4.03 4.42
C ASN A 130 9.80 -4.84 5.44
N THR A 131 8.53 -4.48 5.67
CA THR A 131 7.67 -5.12 6.66
C THR A 131 6.32 -5.46 6.04
N TRP A 132 5.74 -6.56 6.44
CA TRP A 132 4.46 -7.01 5.92
C TRP A 132 3.62 -7.68 7.02
N LEU A 133 2.30 -7.64 6.85
CA LEU A 133 1.35 -8.50 7.56
C LEU A 133 0.70 -9.45 6.56
N TRP A 134 0.50 -10.67 7.00
CA TRP A 134 -0.21 -11.71 6.28
C TRP A 134 -1.30 -12.32 7.16
N GLY A 135 -2.52 -12.36 6.67
CA GLY A 135 -3.64 -12.97 7.36
C GLY A 135 -4.12 -14.23 6.66
N ALA A 136 -4.36 -15.28 7.43
CA ALA A 136 -4.84 -16.57 6.95
C ALA A 136 -5.79 -17.20 7.96
N LEU A 137 -6.39 -18.33 7.60
CA LEU A 137 -7.04 -19.23 8.57
C LEU A 137 -6.04 -20.30 9.02
N ASP A 138 -6.03 -20.58 10.31
CA ASP A 138 -5.30 -21.73 10.81
C ASP A 138 -6.03 -23.06 10.49
N THR A 139 -5.42 -24.18 10.84
CA THR A 139 -6.00 -25.51 10.60
C THR A 139 -7.32 -25.78 11.33
N ASN A 140 -7.68 -24.92 12.30
CA ASN A 140 -8.94 -24.97 13.06
C ASN A 140 -9.96 -23.96 12.54
N GLY A 141 -9.67 -23.27 11.44
CA GLY A 141 -10.53 -22.23 10.87
C GLY A 141 -10.57 -20.93 11.68
N LYS A 142 -9.54 -20.65 12.48
CA LYS A 142 -9.38 -19.39 13.20
C LYS A 142 -8.54 -18.44 12.39
N GLY A 143 -8.92 -17.17 12.38
CA GLY A 143 -8.09 -16.12 11.78
C GLY A 143 -6.77 -15.98 12.52
N ILE A 144 -5.68 -15.88 11.77
CA ILE A 144 -4.34 -15.68 12.28
C ILE A 144 -3.62 -14.62 11.44
N VAL A 145 -2.93 -13.70 12.09
CA VAL A 145 -2.12 -12.67 11.42
C VAL A 145 -0.65 -12.83 11.80
N TYR A 146 0.15 -12.95 10.78
CA TYR A 146 1.62 -12.97 10.89
C TYR A 146 2.18 -11.61 10.53
N ALA A 147 3.22 -11.19 11.22
CA ALA A 147 4.10 -10.11 10.80
C ALA A 147 5.46 -10.67 10.39
N GLY A 148 6.03 -10.10 9.34
CA GLY A 148 7.36 -10.43 8.88
C GLY A 148 8.14 -9.19 8.50
N THR A 149 9.46 -9.32 8.59
CA THR A 149 10.42 -8.36 8.06
C THR A 149 11.40 -9.10 7.17
N THR A 150 11.95 -8.41 6.18
CA THR A 150 12.97 -9.03 5.32
C THR A 150 14.11 -9.60 6.14
N GLY A 151 14.45 -10.87 5.90
CA GLY A 151 15.54 -11.57 6.56
C GLY A 151 15.24 -12.08 7.99
N ALA A 152 14.00 -11.98 8.46
CA ALA A 152 13.57 -12.53 9.74
C ALA A 152 12.41 -13.52 9.56
N ASN A 153 12.34 -14.49 10.47
CA ASN A 153 11.20 -15.41 10.47
C ASN A 153 9.90 -14.67 10.83
N PRO A 154 8.79 -14.98 10.14
CA PRO A 154 7.49 -14.44 10.50
C PRO A 154 7.07 -14.87 11.90
N ARG A 155 6.30 -14.03 12.57
CA ARG A 155 5.71 -14.33 13.88
C ARG A 155 4.23 -14.03 13.88
N VAL A 156 3.50 -14.73 14.71
CA VAL A 156 2.09 -14.45 14.99
C VAL A 156 2.00 -13.17 15.82
N VAL A 157 1.21 -12.22 15.36
CA VAL A 157 0.94 -10.95 16.07
C VAL A 157 -0.48 -10.91 16.61
N GLU A 158 -1.40 -11.65 15.98
CA GLU A 158 -2.78 -11.75 16.42
C GLU A 158 -3.40 -13.08 15.99
N GLN A 159 -4.31 -13.62 16.79
CA GLN A 159 -5.06 -14.84 16.46
C GLN A 159 -6.47 -14.73 17.04
N SER A 160 -7.48 -15.06 16.24
CA SER A 160 -8.85 -15.14 16.71
C SER A 160 -9.03 -16.22 17.76
N THR A 161 -9.75 -15.91 18.81
CA THR A 161 -10.12 -16.91 19.86
C THR A 161 -11.23 -17.83 19.41
N GLU A 162 -12.02 -17.45 18.40
CA GLU A 162 -13.22 -18.14 17.97
C GLU A 162 -13.04 -18.71 16.55
N THR A 163 -13.48 -19.97 16.35
CA THR A 163 -13.59 -20.57 15.02
C THR A 163 -14.65 -19.85 14.19
N GLY A 164 -14.35 -19.58 12.92
CA GLY A 164 -15.25 -18.86 12.03
C GLY A 164 -15.23 -17.34 12.18
N ARG A 165 -14.47 -16.82 13.15
CA ARG A 165 -14.16 -15.41 13.21
C ARG A 165 -12.75 -15.16 12.68
N ALA A 166 -12.63 -14.24 11.74
CA ALA A 166 -11.36 -13.86 11.19
C ALA A 166 -10.84 -12.60 11.89
N VAL A 167 -9.54 -12.57 12.12
CA VAL A 167 -8.75 -11.36 12.21
C VAL A 167 -7.95 -11.28 10.93
N ARG A 168 -7.88 -10.10 10.31
CA ARG A 168 -7.17 -9.96 9.03
C ARG A 168 -6.44 -8.63 8.92
N PRO A 169 -5.32 -8.59 8.22
CA PRO A 169 -4.77 -7.32 7.75
C PRO A 169 -5.80 -6.58 6.90
N TYR A 170 -5.94 -5.29 7.15
CA TYR A 170 -6.90 -4.46 6.42
C TYR A 170 -6.19 -3.54 5.43
N SER A 171 -5.33 -2.66 5.93
CA SER A 171 -4.57 -1.72 5.11
C SER A 171 -3.28 -1.30 5.82
N TRP A 172 -2.34 -0.76 5.07
CA TRP A 172 -1.22 -0.03 5.64
C TRP A 172 -1.55 1.46 5.66
N THR A 173 -1.98 1.94 6.82
CA THR A 173 -2.33 3.35 7.03
C THR A 173 -1.06 4.19 7.19
N GLN A 174 -1.19 5.51 7.22
CA GLN A 174 -0.05 6.40 7.49
C GLN A 174 0.51 6.26 8.92
N ARG A 175 -0.22 5.61 9.83
CA ARG A 175 0.21 5.31 11.20
C ARG A 175 0.65 3.88 11.44
N GLY A 176 0.75 3.10 10.39
CA GLY A 176 1.13 1.69 10.44
C GLY A 176 0.04 0.74 9.95
N PRO A 177 0.31 -0.56 9.98
CA PRO A 177 -0.64 -1.56 9.51
C PRO A 177 -1.84 -1.68 10.44
N ALA A 178 -3.02 -1.74 9.85
CA ALA A 178 -4.28 -1.96 10.51
C ALA A 178 -4.77 -3.39 10.34
N ILE A 179 -5.34 -3.96 11.37
CA ILE A 179 -6.05 -5.24 11.36
C ILE A 179 -7.52 -5.02 11.70
N GLU A 180 -8.38 -5.80 11.09
CA GLU A 180 -9.82 -5.83 11.36
C GLU A 180 -10.17 -7.08 12.15
N HIS A 181 -10.99 -6.92 13.18
CA HIS A 181 -11.53 -8.00 13.99
C HIS A 181 -12.97 -8.33 13.62
N GLY A 182 -13.31 -9.62 13.65
CA GLY A 182 -14.66 -10.09 13.39
C GLY A 182 -15.04 -10.18 11.92
N ALA A 183 -14.11 -9.97 11.01
CA ALA A 183 -14.31 -10.20 9.59
C ALA A 183 -14.73 -11.65 9.33
N LEU A 184 -15.81 -11.86 8.60
CA LEU A 184 -16.25 -13.18 8.17
C LEU A 184 -15.44 -13.61 6.94
N GLY A 185 -14.52 -14.53 7.15
CA GLY A 185 -13.74 -15.16 6.08
C GLY A 185 -12.56 -14.32 5.61
N ILE A 186 -11.41 -14.96 5.52
CA ILE A 186 -10.23 -14.46 4.81
C ILE A 186 -10.32 -15.01 3.39
N GLY A 187 -11.38 -14.72 2.71
CA GLY A 187 -11.59 -15.22 1.37
C GLY A 187 -11.38 -14.14 0.36
N GLY A 188 -10.43 -14.34 -0.48
CA GLY A 188 -10.17 -13.73 -1.75
C GLY A 188 -10.96 -12.51 -2.22
N TYR A 189 -10.33 -11.62 -2.98
CA TYR A 189 -10.95 -10.57 -3.79
C TYR A 189 -11.82 -9.55 -3.05
N ILE A 190 -11.31 -8.98 -1.95
CA ILE A 190 -11.96 -7.85 -1.33
C ILE A 190 -11.37 -6.57 -1.94
N LEU A 191 -11.93 -6.16 -3.05
CA LEU A 191 -11.43 -5.02 -3.82
C LEU A 191 -11.99 -3.66 -3.37
N PHE A 192 -13.02 -3.61 -2.51
CA PHE A 192 -13.68 -2.39 -2.06
C PHE A 192 -14.41 -2.61 -0.76
N TYR A 193 -13.70 -2.72 0.35
CA TYR A 193 -14.44 -2.84 1.58
C TYR A 193 -13.88 -1.91 2.62
N THR A 194 -14.78 -1.18 3.18
CA THR A 194 -14.62 -0.60 4.48
C THR A 194 -14.64 -1.72 5.52
N ALA A 195 -13.87 -1.58 6.56
CA ALA A 195 -13.91 -2.51 7.66
C ALA A 195 -15.12 -2.21 8.55
N SER A 196 -15.97 -3.20 8.76
CA SER A 196 -17.17 -3.09 9.60
C SER A 196 -16.94 -3.50 11.04
N GLY A 197 -15.81 -4.15 11.34
CA GLY A 197 -15.43 -4.56 12.69
C GLY A 197 -14.50 -3.57 13.39
N PRO A 198 -14.15 -3.84 14.66
CA PRO A 198 -13.10 -3.11 15.35
C PRO A 198 -11.78 -3.13 14.57
N ILE A 199 -11.10 -2.00 14.58
CA ILE A 199 -9.80 -1.82 13.93
C ILE A 199 -8.74 -1.60 15.00
N ASP A 200 -7.62 -2.29 14.86
CA ASP A 200 -6.44 -2.10 15.67
C ASP A 200 -5.23 -1.81 14.78
N LEU A 201 -4.34 -0.94 15.25
CA LEU A 201 -3.00 -0.79 14.70
C LEU A 201 -2.07 -1.82 15.31
N VAL A 202 -1.25 -2.43 14.49
CA VAL A 202 -0.23 -3.38 14.93
C VAL A 202 1.15 -2.75 14.75
N ASP A 203 1.96 -2.78 15.80
CA ASP A 203 3.40 -2.59 15.65
C ASP A 203 4.00 -3.93 15.16
N PRO A 204 4.43 -4.03 13.90
CA PRO A 204 4.87 -5.30 13.34
C PRO A 204 6.21 -5.77 13.93
N VAL A 205 6.95 -4.88 14.61
CA VAL A 205 8.23 -5.22 15.28
C VAL A 205 8.00 -5.73 16.69
N SER A 206 7.19 -5.08 17.51
CA SER A 206 6.93 -5.52 18.89
C SER A 206 5.72 -6.46 18.99
N GLY A 207 4.83 -6.50 17.99
CA GLY A 207 3.55 -7.19 18.06
C GLY A 207 2.52 -6.49 18.93
N ARG A 208 2.81 -5.26 19.36
CA ARG A 208 1.86 -4.50 20.18
C ARG A 208 0.67 -4.07 19.34
N VAL A 209 -0.51 -4.39 19.85
CA VAL A 209 -1.81 -4.00 19.28
C VAL A 209 -2.33 -2.77 20.01
N THR A 210 -2.84 -1.80 19.25
CA THR A 210 -3.39 -0.55 19.79
C THR A 210 -4.73 -0.25 19.12
N PRO A 211 -5.83 -0.22 19.85
CA PRO A 211 -7.16 0.06 19.29
C PRO A 211 -7.23 1.42 18.59
N VAL A 212 -7.84 1.44 17.42
CA VAL A 212 -8.26 2.67 16.75
C VAL A 212 -9.64 3.01 17.29
N ASN A 213 -9.74 4.17 17.93
CA ASN A 213 -11.00 4.61 18.52
C ASN A 213 -11.96 5.11 17.44
N HIS A 214 -12.65 4.19 16.79
CA HIS A 214 -13.75 4.49 15.87
C HIS A 214 -15.02 3.79 16.35
N THR A 215 -16.18 4.31 15.94
CA THR A 215 -17.47 3.72 16.31
C THR A 215 -17.79 2.54 15.39
N THR A 216 -18.42 1.49 15.92
CA THR A 216 -18.88 0.33 15.15
C THR A 216 -19.99 0.68 14.14
N ASP A 217 -20.61 1.87 14.28
CA ASP A 217 -21.62 2.36 13.35
C ASP A 217 -21.04 3.06 12.11
N CYS A 218 -19.71 3.07 12.00
CA CYS A 218 -18.99 3.72 10.91
C CYS A 218 -17.95 2.76 10.33
N SER A 219 -18.18 2.30 9.11
CA SER A 219 -17.26 1.41 8.42
C SER A 219 -15.94 2.13 8.12
N PHE A 220 -14.87 1.68 8.76
CA PHE A 220 -13.54 2.28 8.66
C PHE A 220 -12.99 2.18 7.24
N SER A 221 -12.36 3.23 6.76
CA SER A 221 -11.70 3.24 5.46
C SER A 221 -10.20 3.53 5.55
N ASP A 222 -9.80 4.61 6.22
CA ASP A 222 -8.38 4.97 6.33
C ASP A 222 -8.08 5.82 7.56
N LEU A 223 -6.79 5.92 7.92
CA LEU A 223 -6.27 6.67 9.05
C LEU A 223 -5.08 7.54 8.61
N ALA A 224 -5.23 8.83 8.72
CA ALA A 224 -4.22 9.83 8.42
C ALA A 224 -3.09 9.89 9.46
N ALA A 225 -1.95 10.47 9.12
CA ALA A 225 -0.82 10.65 10.04
C ALA A 225 -1.19 11.50 11.26
N ASN A 226 -2.04 12.52 11.07
CA ASN A 226 -2.54 13.38 12.14
C ASN A 226 -3.60 12.72 13.05
N GLY A 227 -3.98 11.47 12.77
CA GLY A 227 -4.97 10.68 13.50
C GLY A 227 -6.42 10.92 13.07
N MET A 228 -6.67 11.61 11.97
CA MET A 228 -8.00 11.72 11.39
C MET A 228 -8.43 10.38 10.79
N ILE A 229 -9.65 9.96 11.06
CA ILE A 229 -10.25 8.73 10.54
C ILE A 229 -11.24 9.10 9.44
N ALA A 230 -11.19 8.38 8.32
CA ALA A 230 -12.22 8.38 7.29
C ALA A 230 -13.06 7.12 7.43
N CYS A 231 -14.38 7.27 7.54
CA CYS A 231 -15.29 6.14 7.61
C CYS A 231 -16.67 6.46 7.02
N PHE A 232 -17.41 5.41 6.65
CA PHE A 232 -18.76 5.51 6.09
C PHE A 232 -19.79 5.10 7.15
N PRO A 233 -20.67 6.02 7.60
CA PRO A 233 -21.70 5.69 8.57
C PRO A 233 -22.69 4.65 8.03
N SER A 234 -22.96 3.59 8.79
CA SER A 234 -23.87 2.52 8.41
C SER A 234 -25.31 3.00 8.19
N ALA A 235 -25.69 4.09 8.84
CA ALA A 235 -27.03 4.67 8.73
C ALA A 235 -27.24 5.53 7.47
N ASN A 236 -26.17 5.89 6.76
CA ASN A 236 -26.26 6.77 5.58
C ASN A 236 -25.13 6.51 4.57
N GLU A 237 -25.41 5.69 3.58
CA GLU A 237 -24.49 5.28 2.52
C GLU A 237 -23.97 6.45 1.64
N HIS A 238 -24.62 7.62 1.72
CA HIS A 238 -24.22 8.83 0.98
C HIS A 238 -23.43 9.82 1.83
N THR A 239 -22.87 9.37 2.92
CA THR A 239 -22.09 10.25 3.80
C THR A 239 -20.72 9.64 4.06
N LEU A 240 -19.70 10.46 3.97
CA LEU A 240 -18.37 10.16 4.50
C LEU A 240 -18.19 10.99 5.80
N SER A 241 -17.74 10.35 6.84
CA SER A 241 -17.37 11.01 8.11
C SER A 241 -15.86 11.12 8.22
N LEU A 242 -15.39 12.33 8.50
CA LEU A 242 -14.01 12.64 8.87
C LEU A 242 -13.98 12.90 10.36
N ILE A 243 -13.38 12.00 11.12
CA ILE A 243 -13.30 12.07 12.59
C ILE A 243 -11.90 12.52 12.97
N ALA A 244 -11.77 13.74 13.44
CA ALA A 244 -10.49 14.26 13.92
C ALA A 244 -10.05 13.58 15.23
N GLY A 245 -8.76 13.59 15.54
CA GLY A 245 -8.21 12.96 16.75
C GLY A 245 -8.78 13.51 18.07
N ASN A 246 -9.40 14.70 18.07
CA ASN A 246 -10.13 15.27 19.21
C ASN A 246 -11.61 14.87 19.23
N GLY A 247 -12.04 13.96 18.36
CA GLY A 247 -13.42 13.49 18.28
C GLY A 247 -14.38 14.39 17.46
N ARG A 248 -13.93 15.52 16.93
CA ARG A 248 -14.77 16.36 16.06
C ARG A 248 -15.07 15.61 14.76
N VAL A 249 -16.36 15.51 14.41
CA VAL A 249 -16.82 14.87 13.17
C VAL A 249 -17.19 15.94 12.14
N THR A 250 -16.65 15.79 10.94
CA THR A 250 -17.08 16.53 9.74
C THR A 250 -17.79 15.55 8.82
N SER A 251 -19.08 15.75 8.60
CA SER A 251 -19.88 14.93 7.69
C SER A 251 -19.85 15.53 6.28
N VAL A 252 -19.46 14.73 5.30
CA VAL A 252 -19.40 15.10 3.90
C VAL A 252 -20.51 14.37 3.16
N ALA A 253 -21.47 15.12 2.64
CA ALA A 253 -22.54 14.54 1.83
C ALA A 253 -22.02 14.20 0.43
N LEU A 254 -22.02 12.91 0.08
CA LEU A 254 -21.61 12.42 -1.22
C LEU A 254 -22.78 12.46 -2.20
N PRO A 255 -22.57 12.86 -3.46
CA PRO A 255 -23.64 12.89 -4.46
C PRO A 255 -24.24 11.50 -4.70
N ALA A 256 -25.51 11.29 -4.35
CA ALA A 256 -26.19 9.99 -4.42
C ALA A 256 -26.25 9.38 -5.83
N ASN A 257 -26.21 10.21 -6.86
CA ASN A 257 -26.15 9.74 -8.25
C ASN A 257 -24.77 9.20 -8.66
N ARG A 258 -23.76 9.34 -7.81
CA ARG A 258 -22.39 8.86 -8.03
C ARG A 258 -21.94 7.83 -7.01
N PHE A 259 -22.48 7.90 -5.80
CA PHE A 259 -22.08 7.08 -4.64
C PHE A 259 -23.33 6.43 -4.05
N ALA A 260 -23.82 5.36 -4.67
CA ALA A 260 -25.00 4.63 -4.19
C ALA A 260 -24.63 3.45 -3.27
N ARG A 261 -23.35 3.14 -3.12
CA ARG A 261 -22.84 2.07 -2.26
C ARG A 261 -21.55 2.51 -1.60
N GLU A 262 -21.24 1.88 -0.49
CA GLU A 262 -19.98 2.03 0.21
C GLU A 262 -18.80 1.94 -0.75
N GLY A 263 -17.90 2.88 -0.61
CA GLY A 263 -16.69 2.99 -1.38
C GLY A 263 -15.45 2.86 -0.51
N ALA A 264 -14.33 3.26 -1.04
CA ALA A 264 -13.09 3.40 -0.32
C ALA A 264 -12.70 4.88 -0.26
N ALA A 265 -12.05 5.30 0.81
CA ALA A 265 -11.49 6.63 0.94
C ALA A 265 -10.05 6.53 1.45
N TYR A 266 -9.11 7.23 0.80
CA TYR A 266 -7.68 7.15 1.14
C TYR A 266 -7.10 8.55 1.25
N PHE A 267 -6.43 8.83 2.38
CA PHE A 267 -5.78 10.12 2.62
C PHE A 267 -4.56 10.33 1.72
N SER A 268 -4.39 11.57 1.27
CA SER A 268 -3.16 12.02 0.62
C SER A 268 -1.98 12.01 1.61
N PRO A 269 -0.73 11.92 1.13
CA PRO A 269 0.45 11.82 2.02
C PRO A 269 0.61 12.98 3.02
N ASN A 270 0.03 14.13 2.75
CA ASN A 270 0.07 15.33 3.60
C ASN A 270 -1.24 15.60 4.36
N ASP A 271 -2.20 14.66 4.35
CA ASP A 271 -3.48 14.72 5.05
C ASP A 271 -4.42 15.88 4.62
N ASP A 272 -4.08 16.65 3.60
CA ASP A 272 -4.89 17.81 3.16
C ASP A 272 -6.11 17.42 2.32
N LYS A 273 -6.06 16.24 1.73
CA LYS A 273 -7.10 15.68 0.85
C LYS A 273 -7.29 14.20 1.13
N LEU A 274 -8.40 13.69 0.62
CA LEU A 274 -8.58 12.27 0.41
C LEU A 274 -9.24 12.03 -0.95
N ILE A 275 -8.97 10.89 -1.55
CA ILE A 275 -9.74 10.40 -2.68
C ILE A 275 -10.84 9.48 -2.15
N VAL A 276 -12.06 9.70 -2.58
CA VAL A 276 -13.19 8.81 -2.31
C VAL A 276 -13.60 8.11 -3.61
N GLY A 277 -13.80 6.81 -3.53
CA GLY A 277 -14.34 6.00 -4.61
C GLY A 277 -15.63 5.34 -4.18
N GLY A 278 -16.55 5.16 -5.11
CA GLY A 278 -17.81 4.46 -4.89
C GLY A 278 -18.37 3.92 -6.19
N ALA A 279 -19.52 3.26 -6.10
CA ALA A 279 -20.19 2.71 -7.26
C ALA A 279 -21.69 3.01 -7.24
N THR A 280 -22.29 3.08 -8.42
CA THR A 280 -23.73 3.08 -8.65
C THR A 280 -24.11 1.88 -9.51
N GLY A 281 -25.38 1.48 -9.49
CA GLY A 281 -25.91 0.39 -10.31
C GLY A 281 -26.08 -0.92 -9.53
N ALA A 282 -26.96 -1.76 -10.01
CA ALA A 282 -27.46 -2.94 -9.29
C ALA A 282 -27.20 -4.24 -10.06
N GLY A 283 -25.95 -4.55 -10.37
CA GLY A 283 -25.63 -5.84 -10.96
C GLY A 283 -24.30 -5.88 -11.70
N ALA A 284 -23.75 -7.07 -11.84
CA ALA A 284 -22.52 -7.29 -12.59
C ALA A 284 -22.63 -6.75 -14.03
N GLY A 285 -21.69 -5.92 -14.45
CA GLY A 285 -21.66 -5.30 -15.76
C GLY A 285 -22.49 -4.01 -15.89
N GLN A 286 -23.25 -3.60 -14.85
CA GLN A 286 -23.98 -2.32 -14.81
C GLN A 286 -23.35 -1.32 -13.82
N GLU A 287 -22.31 -1.71 -13.14
CA GLU A 287 -21.63 -0.88 -12.16
C GLU A 287 -20.95 0.31 -12.85
N ARG A 288 -21.27 1.49 -12.36
CA ARG A 288 -20.58 2.73 -12.71
C ARG A 288 -19.80 3.19 -11.49
N PHE A 289 -18.53 3.41 -11.70
CA PHE A 289 -17.64 3.88 -10.64
C PHE A 289 -17.52 5.39 -10.68
N ALA A 290 -17.31 5.98 -9.52
CA ALA A 290 -17.04 7.41 -9.40
C ALA A 290 -15.87 7.61 -8.42
N SER A 291 -15.08 8.64 -8.67
CA SER A 291 -14.03 9.08 -7.72
C SER A 291 -14.04 10.59 -7.65
N ASP A 292 -13.96 11.11 -6.44
CA ASP A 292 -13.87 12.54 -6.16
C ASP A 292 -12.76 12.80 -5.14
N LEU A 293 -12.20 14.00 -5.20
CA LEU A 293 -11.28 14.51 -4.19
C LEU A 293 -12.06 15.28 -3.13
N ILE A 294 -11.76 15.04 -1.86
CA ILE A 294 -12.36 15.75 -0.73
C ILE A 294 -11.23 16.47 0.02
N ARG A 295 -11.40 17.75 0.26
CA ARG A 295 -10.51 18.50 1.14
C ARG A 295 -10.83 18.20 2.60
N THR A 296 -9.84 17.83 3.39
CA THR A 296 -10.04 17.38 4.77
C THR A 296 -10.42 18.51 5.71
N SER A 297 -10.04 19.75 5.42
CA SER A 297 -10.27 20.91 6.29
C SER A 297 -11.73 21.36 6.34
N ASP A 298 -12.47 21.23 5.23
CA ASP A 298 -13.83 21.76 5.08
C ASP A 298 -14.83 20.79 4.44
N GLY A 299 -14.36 19.60 4.00
CA GLY A 299 -15.20 18.60 3.33
C GLY A 299 -15.61 18.98 1.89
N SER A 300 -15.00 20.00 1.29
CA SER A 300 -15.33 20.40 -0.07
C SER A 300 -14.95 19.31 -1.08
N ILE A 301 -15.86 19.02 -2.00
CA ILE A 301 -15.74 17.97 -3.02
C ILE A 301 -15.30 18.57 -4.33
N THR A 302 -14.29 17.97 -4.95
CA THR A 302 -13.84 18.30 -6.30
C THR A 302 -13.90 17.03 -7.17
N PRO A 303 -14.72 17.00 -8.23
CA PRO A 303 -14.74 15.88 -9.15
C PRO A 303 -13.37 15.64 -9.77
N LEU A 304 -12.99 14.37 -9.91
CA LEU A 304 -11.69 14.00 -10.47
C LEU A 304 -11.58 14.28 -11.98
N GLY A 305 -12.71 14.52 -12.67
CA GLY A 305 -12.74 14.79 -14.11
C GLY A 305 -12.62 13.55 -15.00
N LEU A 306 -12.62 12.36 -14.41
CA LEU A 306 -12.64 11.08 -15.10
C LEU A 306 -13.92 10.31 -14.74
N ASP A 307 -14.59 9.80 -15.78
CA ASP A 307 -15.80 9.00 -15.59
C ASP A 307 -15.48 7.52 -15.40
N ASN A 308 -16.29 6.88 -14.57
CA ASN A 308 -16.31 5.44 -14.37
C ASN A 308 -14.96 4.88 -13.88
N VAL A 309 -14.25 5.62 -13.02
CA VAL A 309 -12.98 5.22 -12.40
C VAL A 309 -13.13 5.10 -10.91
N ARG A 310 -12.26 4.28 -10.33
CA ARG A 310 -12.11 4.09 -8.89
C ARG A 310 -10.66 4.29 -8.47
N PRO A 311 -10.38 4.69 -7.22
CA PRO A 311 -9.01 4.78 -6.75
C PRO A 311 -8.36 3.40 -6.73
N ALA A 312 -7.05 3.36 -6.90
CA ALA A 312 -6.27 2.18 -6.59
C ALA A 312 -6.40 1.83 -5.10
N ASN A 313 -6.31 0.54 -4.76
CA ASN A 313 -6.59 0.06 -3.41
C ASN A 313 -5.48 0.42 -2.42
N GLY A 314 -5.88 0.74 -1.18
CA GLY A 314 -4.98 0.91 -0.05
C GLY A 314 -4.12 2.16 -0.11
N GLY A 315 -3.21 2.28 0.81
CA GLY A 315 -2.34 3.45 1.01
C GLY A 315 -1.34 3.75 -0.12
N TRP A 316 -1.46 3.10 -1.29
CA TRP A 316 -0.66 3.38 -2.48
C TRP A 316 -1.45 4.01 -3.64
N ALA A 317 -2.71 4.37 -3.40
CA ALA A 317 -3.48 5.16 -4.36
C ALA A 317 -2.81 6.51 -4.66
N TRP A 318 -2.05 7.05 -3.72
CA TRP A 318 -1.35 8.30 -3.83
C TRP A 318 0.15 8.11 -4.05
N LEU A 319 0.74 8.94 -4.91
CA LEU A 319 2.18 9.14 -4.99
C LEU A 319 2.62 10.25 -4.02
N ALA A 320 3.91 10.28 -3.71
CA ALA A 320 4.47 11.26 -2.78
C ALA A 320 4.32 12.73 -3.25
N ASP A 321 4.19 12.96 -4.55
CA ASP A 321 3.96 14.27 -5.15
C ASP A 321 2.49 14.75 -5.10
N GLY A 322 1.59 13.93 -4.52
CA GLY A 322 0.16 14.21 -4.47
C GLY A 322 -0.61 13.82 -5.74
N SER A 323 0.03 13.09 -6.65
CA SER A 323 -0.68 12.45 -7.77
C SER A 323 -1.46 11.23 -7.28
N VAL A 324 -2.60 10.94 -7.90
CA VAL A 324 -3.46 9.81 -7.54
C VAL A 324 -3.62 8.82 -8.69
N ILE A 325 -3.52 7.53 -8.37
CA ILE A 325 -3.72 6.44 -9.31
C ILE A 325 -5.18 6.02 -9.27
N VAL A 326 -5.83 6.05 -10.42
CA VAL A 326 -7.20 5.56 -10.59
C VAL A 326 -7.28 4.60 -11.74
N TYR A 327 -8.26 3.70 -11.69
CA TYR A 327 -8.43 2.74 -12.76
C TYR A 327 -9.90 2.42 -13.01
N ARG A 328 -10.16 1.93 -14.20
CA ARG A 328 -11.44 1.39 -14.62
C ARG A 328 -11.29 -0.11 -14.77
N PRO A 329 -12.01 -0.90 -13.97
CA PRO A 329 -11.92 -2.36 -14.03
C PRO A 329 -12.47 -2.91 -15.35
N GLN A 330 -12.12 -4.15 -15.67
CA GLN A 330 -12.57 -4.80 -16.92
C GLN A 330 -14.08 -4.93 -17.03
N VAL A 331 -14.77 -5.04 -15.90
CA VAL A 331 -16.25 -5.14 -15.85
C VAL A 331 -16.98 -3.82 -16.13
N ALA A 332 -16.25 -2.71 -16.19
CA ALA A 332 -16.86 -1.41 -16.46
C ALA A 332 -17.31 -1.29 -17.93
N ALA A 333 -18.52 -0.81 -18.13
CA ALA A 333 -19.12 -0.65 -19.49
C ALA A 333 -18.29 0.23 -20.44
N ALA A 334 -17.48 1.14 -19.92
CA ALA A 334 -16.62 2.03 -20.70
C ALA A 334 -15.25 1.42 -21.08
N GLY A 335 -15.03 0.14 -20.76
CA GLY A 335 -13.78 -0.56 -20.97
C GLY A 335 -12.69 -0.23 -19.92
N PRO A 336 -11.67 -1.10 -19.80
CA PRO A 336 -10.63 -0.96 -18.79
C PRO A 336 -9.64 0.18 -19.08
N GLY A 337 -8.86 0.53 -18.07
CA GLY A 337 -7.74 1.47 -18.18
C GLY A 337 -7.20 1.90 -16.84
N VAL A 338 -6.01 2.44 -16.85
CA VAL A 338 -5.32 2.98 -15.65
C VAL A 338 -4.81 4.38 -15.97
N TRP A 339 -5.02 5.31 -15.05
CA TRP A 339 -4.60 6.71 -15.17
C TRP A 339 -3.92 7.21 -13.91
N LEU A 340 -3.02 8.16 -14.11
CA LEU A 340 -2.45 9.00 -13.06
C LEU A 340 -3.07 10.39 -13.20
N VAL A 341 -3.62 10.91 -12.11
CA VAL A 341 -4.13 12.29 -12.04
C VAL A 341 -3.19 13.09 -11.17
N GLY A 342 -2.50 14.04 -11.76
CA GLY A 342 -1.57 14.91 -11.05
C GLY A 342 -2.27 15.92 -10.15
N PRO A 343 -1.54 16.56 -9.23
CA PRO A 343 -2.11 17.50 -8.25
C PRO A 343 -2.75 18.73 -8.88
N SER A 344 -2.36 19.10 -10.12
CA SER A 344 -2.96 20.17 -10.92
C SER A 344 -4.14 19.73 -11.78
N GLY A 345 -4.56 18.44 -11.69
CA GLY A 345 -5.65 17.87 -12.48
C GLY A 345 -5.26 17.38 -13.87
N ASN A 346 -3.98 17.43 -14.24
CA ASN A 346 -3.50 16.82 -15.47
C ASN A 346 -3.63 15.30 -15.40
N VAL A 347 -4.09 14.69 -16.49
CA VAL A 347 -4.36 13.26 -16.58
C VAL A 347 -3.38 12.59 -17.53
N THR A 348 -2.68 11.58 -17.05
CA THR A 348 -1.80 10.73 -17.86
C THR A 348 -2.38 9.32 -17.92
N LYS A 349 -2.58 8.77 -19.12
CA LYS A 349 -2.98 7.38 -19.30
C LYS A 349 -1.76 6.48 -19.13
N LEU A 350 -1.81 5.57 -18.17
CA LEU A 350 -0.72 4.64 -17.86
C LEU A 350 -0.83 3.32 -18.63
N ALA A 351 -2.05 2.78 -18.71
CA ALA A 351 -2.30 1.52 -19.43
C ALA A 351 -3.71 1.48 -20.01
N ALA A 352 -3.89 0.65 -21.05
CA ALA A 352 -5.19 0.41 -21.68
C ALA A 352 -6.05 -0.60 -20.90
N ALA A 353 -5.43 -1.44 -20.07
CA ALA A 353 -6.07 -2.47 -19.25
C ALA A 353 -5.21 -2.78 -18.02
N GLY A 354 -5.69 -3.66 -17.17
CA GLY A 354 -5.01 -4.12 -15.97
C GLY A 354 -5.48 -3.43 -14.69
N GLU A 355 -4.97 -3.92 -13.58
CA GLU A 355 -5.23 -3.41 -12.25
C GLU A 355 -3.93 -2.93 -11.61
N PRO A 356 -3.87 -1.69 -11.10
CA PRO A 356 -2.69 -1.22 -10.39
C PRO A 356 -2.57 -1.97 -9.06
N ILE A 357 -1.40 -2.54 -8.80
CA ILE A 357 -1.11 -3.34 -7.59
C ILE A 357 -0.09 -2.69 -6.66
N GLY A 358 0.42 -1.52 -7.01
CA GLY A 358 1.31 -0.75 -6.16
C GLY A 358 2.33 0.06 -6.91
N VAL A 359 3.31 0.56 -6.15
CA VAL A 359 4.38 1.43 -6.65
C VAL A 359 5.73 0.92 -6.16
N LEU A 360 6.65 0.75 -7.09
CA LEU A 360 8.06 0.54 -6.78
C LEU A 360 8.76 1.88 -6.62
N THR A 361 9.37 2.09 -5.49
CA THR A 361 10.24 3.25 -5.24
C THR A 361 11.70 2.85 -5.44
N GLY A 362 12.52 3.76 -5.94
CA GLY A 362 13.93 3.53 -6.22
C GLY A 362 14.80 3.53 -5.00
#